data_2db81d939926530ff1bb6ecdf1475a1e
#
_entry.id   2db81d939926530ff1bb6ecdf1475a1e
#
_cell.length_a   1.000
_cell.length_b   1.000
_cell.length_c   1.000
_cell.angle_alpha   90.00
_cell.angle_beta   90.00
_cell.angle_gamma   90.00
#
_symmetry.space_group_name_H-M   'P 1'
#
loop_
_entity.id
_entity.type
_entity.pdbx_description
1 polymer ?
#
loop_
_entity_poly.entity_id
_entity_poly.type
_entity_poly.pdbx_seq_one_letter_code
_entity_poly.pdbx_strand_id
1 'polypeptide(L)'
;MRQQILGAASWQIHHGFRNLVYNQLLMLKLYLIRHGETDWNAEGRIQGHSDVELNERGLEQARRLAARMPEEGPFDAIYASPLRRAFRTAELIGQSLGLPVIGDARLLERSLGMLEGLTMNDIKEKFPEVHHAWHEGGTRPHIPGEETREAFVRRTSEFIHDVRAKHHEGRVLAVTHGGTINMLLLTGLNLDVERPLPFHIDNASINIVQWGERGARLRLLNDTCHLNALFVGAGGALEPYAEQKITAAEVQ
;
A
#
# COMPACT_ATOMS: atom_id res chain seq x y z
N MET A 1 -44.88 -17.19 -33.59
CA MET A 1 -43.48 -17.64 -33.23
C MET A 1 -42.44 -16.52 -33.11
N ARG A 2 -42.54 -15.34 -33.76
CA ARG A 2 -41.54 -14.24 -33.67
C ARG A 2 -41.68 -13.33 -32.43
N GLN A 3 -42.81 -13.28 -31.74
CA GLN A 3 -43.01 -12.42 -30.56
C GLN A 3 -42.52 -13.03 -29.24
N GLN A 4 -42.32 -14.36 -29.14
CA GLN A 4 -41.80 -15.00 -27.93
C GLN A 4 -40.27 -14.94 -27.81
N ILE A 5 -39.54 -14.73 -28.92
CA ILE A 5 -38.06 -14.69 -28.90
C ILE A 5 -37.54 -13.32 -28.41
N LEU A 6 -38.26 -12.23 -28.67
CA LEU A 6 -37.89 -10.88 -28.25
C LEU A 6 -38.08 -10.65 -26.73
N GLY A 7 -39.06 -11.33 -26.12
CA GLY A 7 -39.29 -11.25 -24.67
C GLY A 7 -38.22 -11.93 -23.83
N ALA A 8 -37.66 -13.06 -24.29
CA ALA A 8 -36.64 -13.80 -23.57
C ALA A 8 -35.27 -13.10 -23.62
N ALA A 9 -34.92 -12.49 -24.76
CA ALA A 9 -33.67 -11.76 -24.91
C ALA A 9 -33.65 -10.46 -24.08
N SER A 10 -34.73 -9.72 -24.01
CA SER A 10 -34.81 -8.50 -23.19
C SER A 10 -34.81 -8.83 -21.69
N TRP A 11 -35.40 -9.96 -21.29
CA TRP A 11 -35.40 -10.41 -19.90
C TRP A 11 -34.00 -10.86 -19.43
N GLN A 12 -33.25 -11.57 -20.28
CA GLN A 12 -31.88 -11.96 -20.01
C GLN A 12 -30.91 -10.77 -19.93
N ILE A 13 -31.07 -9.75 -20.79
CA ILE A 13 -30.27 -8.53 -20.76
C ILE A 13 -30.53 -7.74 -19.48
N HIS A 14 -31.81 -7.57 -19.08
CA HIS A 14 -32.19 -6.83 -17.87
C HIS A 14 -31.72 -7.56 -16.56
N HIS A 15 -31.78 -8.89 -16.53
CA HIS A 15 -31.26 -9.67 -15.39
C HIS A 15 -29.74 -9.72 -15.39
N GLY A 16 -29.10 -9.77 -16.55
CA GLY A 16 -27.63 -9.67 -16.66
C GLY A 16 -27.09 -8.34 -16.16
N PHE A 17 -27.72 -7.23 -16.53
CA PHE A 17 -27.35 -5.89 -16.03
C PHE A 17 -27.65 -5.71 -14.54
N ARG A 18 -28.79 -6.17 -14.04
CA ARG A 18 -29.11 -6.13 -12.60
C ARG A 18 -28.10 -6.96 -11.79
N ASN A 19 -27.76 -8.16 -12.22
CA ASN A 19 -26.76 -8.98 -11.56
C ASN A 19 -25.35 -8.37 -11.65
N LEU A 20 -24.99 -7.71 -12.76
CA LEU A 20 -23.71 -7.01 -12.88
C LEU A 20 -23.60 -5.81 -11.93
N VAL A 21 -24.68 -5.03 -11.82
CA VAL A 21 -24.76 -3.89 -10.90
C VAL A 21 -24.85 -4.36 -9.45
N TYR A 22 -25.62 -5.43 -9.17
CA TYR A 22 -25.73 -6.03 -7.83
C TYR A 22 -24.41 -6.66 -7.37
N ASN A 23 -23.68 -7.34 -8.27
CA ASN A 23 -22.34 -7.90 -7.97
C ASN A 23 -21.24 -6.83 -7.83
N GLN A 24 -21.45 -5.61 -8.35
CA GLN A 24 -20.56 -4.48 -8.06
C GLN A 24 -20.80 -3.87 -6.68
N LEU A 25 -21.98 -4.06 -6.09
CA LEU A 25 -22.35 -3.52 -4.77
C LEU A 25 -21.84 -4.38 -3.61
N LEU A 26 -21.63 -5.69 -3.82
CA LEU A 26 -21.13 -6.63 -2.78
C LEU A 26 -19.61 -6.84 -2.88
N MET A 27 -18.84 -5.77 -2.94
CA MET A 27 -17.39 -5.84 -3.06
C MET A 27 -16.71 -4.96 -2.02
N LEU A 28 -15.81 -5.54 -1.26
CA LEU A 28 -14.91 -4.78 -0.40
C LEU A 28 -13.71 -4.27 -1.21
N LYS A 29 -13.46 -2.97 -1.15
CA LYS A 29 -12.23 -2.34 -1.63
C LYS A 29 -11.39 -1.90 -0.44
N LEU A 30 -10.18 -2.40 -0.34
CA LEU A 30 -9.18 -1.94 0.62
C LEU A 30 -8.20 -1.01 -0.10
N TYR A 31 -8.21 0.24 0.30
CA TYR A 31 -7.27 1.27 -0.13
C TYR A 31 -6.07 1.24 0.80
N LEU A 32 -4.92 0.85 0.28
CA LEU A 32 -3.65 0.80 0.99
C LEU A 32 -2.83 2.04 0.62
N ILE A 33 -2.61 2.90 1.60
CA ILE A 33 -1.92 4.18 1.42
C ILE A 33 -0.58 4.11 2.13
N ARG A 34 0.52 4.40 1.43
CA ARG A 34 1.80 4.63 2.09
C ARG A 34 1.82 6.02 2.71
N HIS A 35 2.36 6.15 3.91
CA HIS A 35 2.56 7.44 4.56
C HIS A 35 3.34 8.43 3.67
N GLY A 36 3.18 9.73 3.92
CA GLY A 36 3.97 10.79 3.30
C GLY A 36 5.47 10.68 3.60
N GLU A 37 6.29 11.44 2.90
CA GLU A 37 7.74 11.44 3.04
C GLU A 37 8.19 11.86 4.44
N THR A 38 9.29 11.25 4.92
CA THR A 38 10.04 11.63 6.11
C THR A 38 11.46 12.02 5.71
N ASP A 39 12.21 12.69 6.58
CA ASP A 39 13.62 12.97 6.31
C ASP A 39 14.43 11.68 6.09
N TRP A 40 14.10 10.62 6.81
CA TRP A 40 14.74 9.31 6.61
C TRP A 40 14.43 8.67 5.26
N ASN A 41 13.26 8.95 4.66
CA ASN A 41 13.00 8.56 3.27
C ASN A 41 13.91 9.32 2.30
N ALA A 42 14.03 10.65 2.46
CA ALA A 42 14.88 11.49 1.63
C ALA A 42 16.37 11.13 1.74
N GLU A 43 16.81 10.69 2.93
CA GLU A 43 18.17 10.25 3.20
C GLU A 43 18.44 8.77 2.85
N GLY A 44 17.42 8.01 2.43
CA GLY A 44 17.57 6.58 2.14
C GLY A 44 17.84 5.71 3.38
N ARG A 45 17.39 6.15 4.57
CA ARG A 45 17.54 5.39 5.82
C ARG A 45 16.39 4.43 6.04
N ILE A 46 16.72 3.25 6.54
CA ILE A 46 15.75 2.26 6.98
C ILE A 46 15.03 2.78 8.22
N GLN A 47 13.70 2.73 8.21
CA GLN A 47 12.89 3.26 9.32
C GLN A 47 12.39 2.17 10.28
N GLY A 48 11.84 1.07 9.76
CA GLY A 48 11.24 0.02 10.58
C GLY A 48 10.24 0.59 11.59
N HIS A 49 10.45 0.29 12.88
CA HIS A 49 9.64 0.78 14.01
C HIS A 49 10.10 2.14 14.56
N SER A 50 11.22 2.68 14.09
CA SER A 50 11.65 4.03 14.47
C SER A 50 10.57 5.05 14.14
N ASP A 51 10.17 5.85 15.14
CA ASP A 51 8.99 6.72 15.06
C ASP A 51 9.35 8.12 14.55
N VAL A 52 9.69 8.18 13.26
CA VAL A 52 10.06 9.41 12.53
C VAL A 52 8.81 10.12 12.04
N GLU A 53 8.77 11.45 12.14
CA GLU A 53 7.66 12.28 11.66
C GLU A 53 7.72 12.54 10.15
N LEU A 54 6.60 13.02 9.59
CA LEU A 54 6.58 13.55 8.23
C LEU A 54 7.45 14.81 8.14
N ASN A 55 8.20 14.96 7.04
CA ASN A 55 8.82 16.23 6.69
C ASN A 55 7.79 17.16 5.98
N GLU A 56 8.19 18.37 5.63
CA GLU A 56 7.30 19.35 4.98
C GLU A 56 6.70 18.81 3.68
N ARG A 57 7.50 18.08 2.89
CA ARG A 57 7.03 17.45 1.65
C ARG A 57 6.01 16.35 1.94
N GLY A 58 6.26 15.52 2.95
CA GLY A 58 5.31 14.49 3.36
C GLY A 58 3.99 15.05 3.89
N LEU A 59 4.03 16.17 4.61
CA LEU A 59 2.82 16.89 5.03
C LEU A 59 2.01 17.40 3.83
N GLU A 60 2.67 17.96 2.81
CA GLU A 60 1.99 18.40 1.60
C GLU A 60 1.43 17.21 0.79
N GLN A 61 2.18 16.11 0.68
CA GLN A 61 1.68 14.87 0.07
C GLN A 61 0.42 14.35 0.77
N ALA A 62 0.40 14.36 2.11
CA ALA A 62 -0.75 13.94 2.90
C ALA A 62 -1.97 14.88 2.72
N ARG A 63 -1.76 16.20 2.58
CA ARG A 63 -2.84 17.15 2.24
C ARG A 63 -3.45 16.87 0.86
N ARG A 64 -2.64 16.53 -0.14
CA ARG A 64 -3.12 16.18 -1.48
C ARG A 64 -3.89 14.86 -1.50
N LEU A 65 -3.45 13.86 -0.74
CA LEU A 65 -4.24 12.66 -0.49
C LEU A 65 -5.60 13.01 0.13
N ALA A 66 -5.60 13.85 1.17
CA ALA A 66 -6.82 14.30 1.84
C ALA A 66 -7.78 15.01 0.88
N ALA A 67 -7.27 15.81 -0.05
CA ALA A 67 -8.09 16.47 -1.06
C ALA A 67 -8.66 15.48 -2.10
N ARG A 68 -7.92 14.42 -2.46
CA ARG A 68 -8.35 13.41 -3.44
C ARG A 68 -9.35 12.40 -2.87
N MET A 69 -9.22 11.99 -1.62
CA MET A 69 -10.01 10.88 -1.07
C MET A 69 -11.53 11.05 -1.16
N PRO A 70 -12.13 12.25 -0.99
CA PRO A 70 -13.56 12.44 -1.20
C PRO A 70 -14.05 12.09 -2.62
N GLU A 71 -13.21 12.24 -3.64
CA GLU A 71 -13.55 11.91 -5.04
C GLU A 71 -13.60 10.39 -5.30
N GLU A 72 -12.90 9.60 -4.50
CA GLU A 72 -12.93 8.13 -4.56
C GLU A 72 -14.25 7.54 -4.05
N GLY A 73 -15.08 8.37 -3.41
CA GLY A 73 -16.40 8.06 -2.88
C GLY A 73 -16.41 7.84 -1.37
N PRO A 74 -17.57 7.47 -0.78
CA PRO A 74 -17.68 7.28 0.66
C PRO A 74 -16.81 6.11 1.14
N PHE A 75 -16.18 6.31 2.30
CA PHE A 75 -15.44 5.28 3.02
C PHE A 75 -16.17 4.90 4.30
N ASP A 76 -16.06 3.63 4.71
CA ASP A 76 -16.74 3.09 5.89
C ASP A 76 -15.84 3.14 7.14
N ALA A 77 -14.52 3.09 6.95
CA ALA A 77 -13.54 3.13 8.04
C ALA A 77 -12.14 3.55 7.55
N ILE A 78 -11.35 4.12 8.49
CA ILE A 78 -9.94 4.42 8.30
C ILE A 78 -9.15 3.73 9.41
N TYR A 79 -8.26 2.83 9.02
CA TYR A 79 -7.26 2.21 9.88
C TYR A 79 -5.89 2.82 9.62
N ALA A 80 -5.05 2.91 10.64
CA ALA A 80 -3.69 3.40 10.47
C ALA A 80 -2.68 2.68 11.36
N SER A 81 -1.45 2.55 10.86
CA SER A 81 -0.32 2.26 11.71
C SER A 81 -0.19 3.33 12.81
N PRO A 82 0.12 2.95 14.06
CA PRO A 82 0.29 3.91 15.15
C PRO A 82 1.57 4.76 15.04
N LEU A 83 2.50 4.45 14.12
CA LEU A 83 3.70 5.28 13.91
C LEU A 83 3.30 6.66 13.35
N ARG A 84 3.89 7.72 13.93
CA ARG A 84 3.49 9.12 13.70
C ARG A 84 3.37 9.48 12.22
N ARG A 85 4.30 9.08 11.37
CA ARG A 85 4.27 9.34 9.91
C ARG A 85 3.00 8.81 9.23
N ALA A 86 2.58 7.58 9.57
CA ALA A 86 1.38 6.96 9.00
C ALA A 86 0.11 7.49 9.66
N PHE A 87 0.12 7.61 11.00
CA PHE A 87 -1.03 8.10 11.73
C PHE A 87 -1.36 9.55 11.33
N ARG A 88 -0.33 10.42 11.22
CA ARG A 88 -0.51 11.81 10.79
C ARG A 88 -1.04 11.92 9.36
N THR A 89 -0.58 11.08 8.44
CA THR A 89 -1.13 10.99 7.09
C THR A 89 -2.62 10.63 7.14
N ALA A 90 -2.99 9.63 7.96
CA ALA A 90 -4.37 9.20 8.13
C ALA A 90 -5.27 10.27 8.77
N GLU A 91 -4.77 11.03 9.75
CA GLU A 91 -5.52 12.12 10.39
C GLU A 91 -5.95 13.18 9.38
N LEU A 92 -5.05 13.59 8.48
CA LEU A 92 -5.36 14.57 7.44
C LEU A 92 -6.44 14.05 6.49
N ILE A 93 -6.37 12.77 6.10
CA ILE A 93 -7.40 12.12 5.30
C ILE A 93 -8.73 12.03 6.09
N GLY A 94 -8.66 11.60 7.35
CA GLY A 94 -9.83 11.47 8.21
C GLY A 94 -10.58 12.78 8.40
N GLN A 95 -9.86 13.90 8.56
CA GLN A 95 -10.44 15.23 8.64
C GLN A 95 -11.23 15.60 7.37
N SER A 96 -10.71 15.27 6.18
CA SER A 96 -11.41 15.56 4.92
C SER A 96 -12.64 14.68 4.67
N LEU A 97 -12.62 13.45 5.20
CA LEU A 97 -13.72 12.49 5.06
C LEU A 97 -14.73 12.55 6.21
N GLY A 98 -14.45 13.29 7.29
CA GLY A 98 -15.29 13.32 8.49
C GLY A 98 -15.31 11.99 9.25
N LEU A 99 -14.24 11.17 9.15
CA LEU A 99 -14.14 9.86 9.76
C LEU A 99 -13.04 9.81 10.83
N PRO A 100 -13.26 9.10 11.95
CA PRO A 100 -12.22 8.84 12.94
C PRO A 100 -11.17 7.87 12.39
N VAL A 101 -9.92 8.03 12.84
CA VAL A 101 -8.82 7.11 12.54
C VAL A 101 -8.70 6.07 13.63
N ILE A 102 -8.69 4.80 13.25
CA ILE A 102 -8.53 3.66 14.14
C ILE A 102 -7.08 3.17 14.05
N GLY A 103 -6.32 3.32 15.13
CA GLY A 103 -4.96 2.78 15.21
C GLY A 103 -4.97 1.25 15.27
N ASP A 104 -4.13 0.59 14.45
CA ASP A 104 -3.98 -0.86 14.43
C ASP A 104 -2.50 -1.25 14.34
N ALA A 105 -1.98 -1.88 15.39
CA ALA A 105 -0.57 -2.28 15.47
C ALA A 105 -0.18 -3.31 14.38
N ARG A 106 -1.14 -4.03 13.79
CA ARG A 106 -0.88 -4.96 12.69
C ARG A 106 -0.46 -4.24 11.40
N LEU A 107 -0.68 -2.91 11.33
CA LEU A 107 -0.26 -2.04 10.22
C LEU A 107 1.12 -1.40 10.43
N LEU A 108 1.84 -1.70 11.53
CA LEU A 108 3.23 -1.28 11.72
C LEU A 108 4.12 -1.73 10.56
N GLU A 109 5.19 -0.99 10.25
CA GLU A 109 6.22 -1.47 9.33
C GLU A 109 6.91 -2.71 9.94
N ARG A 110 7.59 -3.49 9.13
CA ARG A 110 8.44 -4.56 9.64
C ARG A 110 9.58 -3.96 10.47
N SER A 111 9.74 -4.41 11.71
CA SER A 111 10.93 -4.03 12.45
C SER A 111 12.17 -4.63 11.80
N LEU A 112 13.19 -3.82 11.58
CA LEU A 112 14.49 -4.24 11.07
C LEU A 112 15.58 -4.16 12.15
N GLY A 113 15.17 -3.97 13.41
CA GLY A 113 16.03 -4.03 14.59
C GLY A 113 17.21 -3.09 14.48
N MET A 114 18.41 -3.60 14.70
CA MET A 114 19.64 -2.80 14.71
C MET A 114 20.01 -2.17 13.36
N LEU A 115 19.32 -2.48 12.27
CA LEU A 115 19.53 -1.83 10.97
C LEU A 115 18.74 -0.52 10.84
N GLU A 116 17.84 -0.21 11.75
CA GLU A 116 17.05 1.02 11.72
C GLU A 116 17.95 2.25 11.88
N GLY A 117 17.72 3.29 11.09
CA GLY A 117 18.53 4.49 10.99
C GLY A 117 19.73 4.39 10.04
N LEU A 118 20.09 3.20 9.57
CA LEU A 118 21.20 3.00 8.65
C LEU A 118 20.75 3.22 7.20
N THR A 119 21.66 3.76 6.39
CA THR A 119 21.55 3.77 4.93
C THR A 119 22.02 2.44 4.34
N MET A 120 21.75 2.20 3.07
CA MET A 120 22.25 1.01 2.37
C MET A 120 23.78 0.96 2.33
N ASN A 121 24.44 2.12 2.23
CA ASN A 121 25.90 2.22 2.31
C ASN A 121 26.42 1.85 3.71
N ASP A 122 25.76 2.34 4.77
CA ASP A 122 26.11 1.94 6.14
C ASP A 122 25.99 0.43 6.34
N ILE A 123 24.96 -0.18 5.77
CA ILE A 123 24.75 -1.64 5.85
C ILE A 123 25.83 -2.38 5.08
N LYS A 124 26.19 -1.91 3.90
CA LYS A 124 27.27 -2.50 3.11
C LYS A 124 28.60 -2.49 3.86
N GLU A 125 28.89 -1.41 4.61
CA GLU A 125 30.13 -1.28 5.37
C GLU A 125 30.11 -2.07 6.69
N LYS A 126 29.00 -1.98 7.45
CA LYS A 126 28.91 -2.53 8.82
C LYS A 126 28.41 -3.96 8.87
N PHE A 127 27.59 -4.37 7.88
CA PHE A 127 26.91 -5.67 7.80
C PHE A 127 27.00 -6.23 6.37
N PRO A 128 28.19 -6.45 5.82
CA PRO A 128 28.38 -6.85 4.42
C PRO A 128 27.64 -8.14 4.06
N GLU A 129 27.53 -9.09 4.99
CA GLU A 129 26.79 -10.34 4.81
C GLU A 129 25.29 -10.13 4.68
N VAL A 130 24.72 -9.12 5.37
CA VAL A 130 23.30 -8.74 5.23
C VAL A 130 23.06 -8.10 3.86
N HIS A 131 23.96 -7.17 3.49
CA HIS A 131 23.89 -6.50 2.20
C HIS A 131 23.96 -7.51 1.04
N HIS A 132 24.92 -8.45 1.10
CA HIS A 132 25.07 -9.53 0.11
C HIS A 132 23.80 -10.38 0.01
N ALA A 133 23.25 -10.84 1.16
CA ALA A 133 22.03 -11.64 1.18
C ALA A 133 20.80 -10.92 0.59
N TRP A 134 20.74 -9.59 0.68
CA TRP A 134 19.65 -8.81 0.08
C TRP A 134 19.75 -8.63 -1.44
N HIS A 135 20.99 -8.57 -1.98
CA HIS A 135 21.22 -8.27 -3.41
C HIS A 135 21.48 -9.50 -4.25
N GLU A 136 22.20 -10.46 -3.71
CA GLU A 136 22.65 -11.65 -4.43
C GLU A 136 21.94 -12.93 -4.00
N GLY A 137 21.09 -12.81 -2.94
CA GLY A 137 20.43 -13.97 -2.36
C GLY A 137 21.33 -14.74 -1.39
N GLY A 138 20.81 -15.83 -0.83
CA GLY A 138 21.49 -16.66 0.15
C GLY A 138 20.87 -16.63 1.53
N THR A 139 21.51 -17.29 2.50
CA THR A 139 21.04 -17.34 3.87
C THR A 139 21.32 -16.01 4.55
N ARG A 140 20.25 -15.32 4.92
CA ARG A 140 20.36 -14.05 5.64
C ARG A 140 20.72 -14.30 7.10
N PRO A 141 21.74 -13.60 7.66
CA PRO A 141 22.05 -13.71 9.07
C PRO A 141 20.91 -13.14 9.92
N HIS A 142 20.79 -13.65 11.14
CA HIS A 142 19.83 -13.14 12.12
C HIS A 142 20.21 -11.71 12.54
N ILE A 143 19.26 -10.79 12.48
CA ILE A 143 19.43 -9.40 12.90
C ILE A 143 18.74 -9.22 14.24
N PRO A 144 19.49 -8.83 15.29
CA PRO A 144 18.90 -8.58 16.61
C PRO A 144 17.78 -7.55 16.57
N GLY A 145 16.64 -7.88 17.16
CA GLY A 145 15.45 -6.99 17.21
C GLY A 145 14.62 -6.94 15.93
N GLU A 146 14.99 -7.70 14.90
CA GLU A 146 14.20 -7.79 13.69
C GLU A 146 12.93 -8.64 13.91
N GLU A 147 11.81 -8.18 13.35
CA GLU A 147 10.59 -8.98 13.26
C GLU A 147 10.78 -10.11 12.24
N THR A 148 10.47 -11.34 12.64
CA THR A 148 10.56 -12.48 11.72
C THR A 148 9.56 -12.35 10.58
N ARG A 149 9.85 -12.99 9.45
CA ARG A 149 8.93 -12.98 8.30
C ARG A 149 7.59 -13.61 8.65
N GLU A 150 7.60 -14.69 9.41
CA GLU A 150 6.40 -15.41 9.84
C GLU A 150 5.51 -14.54 10.75
N ALA A 151 6.10 -13.76 11.67
CA ALA A 151 5.36 -12.82 12.52
C ALA A 151 4.74 -11.71 11.66
N PHE A 152 5.49 -11.19 10.70
CA PHE A 152 5.04 -10.15 9.77
C PHE A 152 3.88 -10.64 8.89
N VAL A 153 4.00 -11.83 8.29
CA VAL A 153 2.93 -12.48 7.49
C VAL A 153 1.69 -12.71 8.36
N ARG A 154 1.87 -13.25 9.57
CA ARG A 154 0.75 -13.55 10.47
C ARG A 154 -0.07 -12.32 10.79
N ARG A 155 0.56 -11.22 11.30
CA ARG A 155 -0.19 -10.02 11.69
C ARG A 155 -0.87 -9.32 10.51
N THR A 156 -0.25 -9.29 9.32
CA THR A 156 -0.85 -8.71 8.13
C THR A 156 -2.00 -9.54 7.58
N SER A 157 -1.90 -10.87 7.66
CA SER A 157 -3.00 -11.79 7.31
C SER A 157 -4.19 -11.66 8.27
N GLU A 158 -3.93 -11.55 9.58
CA GLU A 158 -4.95 -11.31 10.60
C GLU A 158 -5.69 -9.98 10.36
N PHE A 159 -4.96 -8.91 9.98
CA PHE A 159 -5.59 -7.64 9.62
C PHE A 159 -6.55 -7.79 8.44
N ILE A 160 -6.12 -8.45 7.34
CA ILE A 160 -6.98 -8.68 6.17
C ILE A 160 -8.20 -9.51 6.54
N HIS A 161 -7.99 -10.59 7.31
CA HIS A 161 -9.09 -11.45 7.75
C HIS A 161 -10.16 -10.65 8.51
N ASP A 162 -9.75 -9.84 9.50
CA ASP A 162 -10.65 -9.08 10.35
C ASP A 162 -11.36 -7.96 9.58
N VAL A 163 -10.63 -7.25 8.71
CA VAL A 163 -11.25 -6.22 7.84
C VAL A 163 -12.32 -6.84 6.95
N ARG A 164 -12.06 -8.01 6.35
CA ARG A 164 -13.04 -8.71 5.52
C ARG A 164 -14.20 -9.28 6.30
N ALA A 165 -13.98 -9.69 7.54
CA ALA A 165 -15.05 -10.18 8.43
C ALA A 165 -15.95 -9.04 8.91
N LYS A 166 -15.38 -7.84 9.13
CA LYS A 166 -16.11 -6.67 9.62
C LYS A 166 -16.78 -5.87 8.50
N HIS A 167 -16.15 -5.83 7.33
CA HIS A 167 -16.60 -5.07 6.17
C HIS A 167 -16.81 -6.02 4.99
N HIS A 168 -18.03 -6.50 4.80
CA HIS A 168 -18.34 -7.43 3.71
C HIS A 168 -18.37 -6.74 2.34
N GLU A 169 -18.63 -5.44 2.33
CA GLU A 169 -18.72 -4.58 1.16
C GLU A 169 -18.25 -3.16 1.50
N GLY A 170 -18.14 -2.30 0.48
CA GLY A 170 -17.80 -0.89 0.65
C GLY A 170 -16.32 -0.58 0.46
N ARG A 171 -15.83 0.50 1.11
CA ARG A 171 -14.47 0.99 0.99
C ARG A 171 -13.84 1.21 2.36
N VAL A 172 -12.74 0.54 2.59
CA VAL A 172 -11.92 0.69 3.80
C VAL A 172 -10.57 1.27 3.42
N LEU A 173 -10.08 2.20 4.20
CA LEU A 173 -8.78 2.83 4.00
C LEU A 173 -7.82 2.36 5.09
N ALA A 174 -6.59 2.02 4.71
CA ALA A 174 -5.51 1.65 5.63
C ALA A 174 -4.24 2.42 5.28
N VAL A 175 -3.81 3.30 6.19
CA VAL A 175 -2.57 4.07 6.03
C VAL A 175 -1.44 3.34 6.76
N THR A 176 -0.39 2.99 6.01
CA THR A 176 0.70 2.16 6.51
C THR A 176 2.02 2.45 5.77
N HIS A 177 2.87 1.46 5.56
CA HIS A 177 4.25 1.57 5.11
C HIS A 177 4.52 0.71 3.88
N GLY A 178 5.65 0.95 3.20
CA GLY A 178 5.96 0.27 1.94
C GLY A 178 6.08 -1.25 2.05
N GLY A 179 6.82 -1.74 3.04
CA GLY A 179 6.96 -3.18 3.28
C GLY A 179 5.64 -3.83 3.70
N THR A 180 4.87 -3.15 4.56
CA THR A 180 3.57 -3.64 5.02
C THR A 180 2.54 -3.67 3.88
N ILE A 181 2.51 -2.67 2.98
CA ILE A 181 1.64 -2.70 1.79
C ILE A 181 1.98 -3.90 0.92
N ASN A 182 3.27 -4.11 0.62
CA ASN A 182 3.71 -5.28 -0.13
C ASN A 182 3.20 -6.59 0.50
N MET A 183 3.36 -6.75 1.81
CA MET A 183 2.92 -7.96 2.51
C MET A 183 1.39 -8.11 2.48
N LEU A 184 0.64 -7.01 2.67
CA LEU A 184 -0.83 -7.00 2.54
C LEU A 184 -1.28 -7.35 1.12
N LEU A 185 -0.54 -6.92 0.09
CA LEU A 185 -0.82 -7.29 -1.30
C LEU A 185 -0.54 -8.78 -1.54
N LEU A 186 0.61 -9.30 -1.10
CA LEU A 186 0.95 -10.71 -1.25
C LEU A 186 -0.08 -11.62 -0.55
N THR A 187 -0.38 -11.34 0.72
CA THR A 187 -1.34 -12.12 1.50
C THR A 187 -2.77 -11.96 0.97
N GLY A 188 -3.17 -10.73 0.64
CA GLY A 188 -4.52 -10.42 0.14
C GLY A 188 -4.82 -11.04 -1.23
N LEU A 189 -3.80 -11.17 -2.09
CA LEU A 189 -3.91 -11.77 -3.41
C LEU A 189 -3.55 -13.28 -3.41
N ASN A 190 -3.20 -13.84 -2.26
CA ASN A 190 -2.76 -15.23 -2.10
C ASN A 190 -1.54 -15.56 -2.98
N LEU A 191 -0.56 -14.64 -2.99
CA LEU A 191 0.72 -14.82 -3.66
C LEU A 191 1.77 -15.39 -2.72
N ASP A 192 2.87 -15.86 -3.28
CA ASP A 192 3.99 -16.42 -2.53
C ASP A 192 4.63 -15.35 -1.62
N VAL A 193 4.48 -15.52 -0.30
CA VAL A 193 4.99 -14.59 0.71
C VAL A 193 6.47 -14.81 1.04
N GLU A 194 7.10 -15.87 0.53
CA GLU A 194 8.53 -16.16 0.77
C GLU A 194 9.43 -15.38 -0.19
N ARG A 195 8.89 -14.89 -1.28
CA ARG A 195 9.64 -14.09 -2.25
C ARG A 195 10.00 -12.71 -1.71
N PRO A 196 11.05 -12.05 -2.27
CA PRO A 196 11.28 -10.62 -2.06
C PRO A 196 10.03 -9.82 -2.37
N LEU A 197 9.88 -8.66 -1.72
CA LEU A 197 8.72 -7.78 -1.92
C LEU A 197 8.77 -7.19 -3.35
N PRO A 198 7.83 -7.56 -4.25
CA PRO A 198 8.00 -7.33 -5.69
C PRO A 198 7.51 -5.97 -6.16
N PHE A 199 6.80 -5.21 -5.29
CA PHE A 199 6.15 -3.97 -5.72
C PHE A 199 6.91 -2.76 -5.21
N HIS A 200 7.20 -1.83 -6.13
CA HIS A 200 7.65 -0.50 -5.77
C HIS A 200 6.45 0.30 -5.25
N ILE A 201 6.58 0.88 -4.07
CA ILE A 201 5.49 1.61 -3.39
C ILE A 201 6.04 2.97 -2.98
N ASP A 202 5.64 4.04 -3.65
CA ASP A 202 6.07 5.42 -3.37
C ASP A 202 5.37 6.01 -2.15
N ASN A 203 5.98 7.03 -1.52
CA ASN A 203 5.33 7.80 -0.45
C ASN A 203 4.03 8.42 -0.94
N ALA A 204 3.01 8.38 -0.11
CA ALA A 204 1.65 8.85 -0.40
C ALA A 204 0.99 8.18 -1.61
N SER A 205 1.47 7.03 -2.08
CA SER A 205 0.83 6.26 -3.15
C SER A 205 -0.45 5.57 -2.68
N ILE A 206 -1.36 5.38 -3.65
CA ILE A 206 -2.63 4.68 -3.48
C ILE A 206 -2.54 3.31 -4.16
N ASN A 207 -2.90 2.26 -3.42
CA ASN A 207 -2.97 0.90 -3.92
C ASN A 207 -4.33 0.32 -3.54
N ILE A 208 -5.00 -0.42 -4.43
CA ILE A 208 -6.36 -0.91 -4.18
C ILE A 208 -6.44 -2.41 -4.44
N VAL A 209 -6.79 -3.16 -3.41
CA VAL A 209 -7.21 -4.56 -3.52
C VAL A 209 -8.72 -4.63 -3.37
N GLN A 210 -9.35 -5.42 -4.21
CA GLN A 210 -10.79 -5.63 -4.20
C GLN A 210 -11.09 -7.13 -4.01
N TRP A 211 -11.99 -7.43 -3.07
CA TRP A 211 -12.53 -8.77 -2.88
C TRP A 211 -13.99 -8.83 -3.34
N GLY A 212 -14.34 -9.90 -4.01
CA GLY A 212 -15.68 -10.25 -4.43
C GLY A 212 -15.83 -11.77 -4.53
N GLU A 213 -16.95 -12.26 -5.07
CA GLU A 213 -17.25 -13.69 -5.20
C GLU A 213 -16.14 -14.50 -5.90
N ARG A 214 -15.42 -13.88 -6.85
CA ARG A 214 -14.34 -14.54 -7.62
C ARG A 214 -12.95 -14.37 -6.99
N GLY A 215 -12.87 -14.00 -5.71
CA GLY A 215 -11.61 -13.79 -4.99
C GLY A 215 -11.07 -12.36 -5.06
N ALA A 216 -9.78 -12.23 -4.73
CA ALA A 216 -9.09 -10.95 -4.68
C ALA A 216 -8.59 -10.49 -6.06
N ARG A 217 -8.53 -9.17 -6.27
CA ARG A 217 -8.00 -8.54 -7.47
C ARG A 217 -7.26 -7.27 -7.12
N LEU A 218 -6.08 -7.09 -7.69
CA LEU A 218 -5.39 -5.80 -7.68
C LEU A 218 -6.09 -4.87 -8.68
N ARG A 219 -6.54 -3.71 -8.22
CA ARG A 219 -7.26 -2.72 -9.03
C ARG A 219 -6.39 -1.52 -9.38
N LEU A 220 -5.49 -1.16 -8.48
CA LEU A 220 -4.57 -0.03 -8.62
C LEU A 220 -3.29 -0.36 -7.87
N LEU A 221 -2.17 0.02 -8.42
CA LEU A 221 -0.86 -0.14 -7.80
C LEU A 221 -0.06 1.15 -7.99
N ASN A 222 0.49 1.65 -6.88
CA ASN A 222 1.43 2.76 -6.83
C ASN A 222 0.96 4.05 -7.54
N ASP A 223 -0.33 4.40 -7.41
CA ASP A 223 -0.85 5.63 -8.02
C ASP A 223 -0.47 6.86 -7.19
N THR A 224 0.24 7.77 -7.83
CA THR A 224 0.69 9.06 -7.29
C THR A 224 0.20 10.25 -8.12
N CYS A 225 -0.81 10.08 -8.98
CA CYS A 225 -1.30 11.13 -9.89
C CYS A 225 -1.69 12.43 -9.18
N HIS A 226 -2.19 12.36 -7.95
CA HIS A 226 -2.51 13.53 -7.13
C HIS A 226 -1.29 14.36 -6.71
N LEU A 227 -0.07 13.82 -6.86
CA LEU A 227 1.20 14.51 -6.55
C LEU A 227 1.79 15.24 -7.75
N ASN A 228 1.31 15.04 -8.98
CA ASN A 228 1.93 15.54 -10.21
C ASN A 228 2.19 17.05 -10.21
N ALA A 229 1.36 17.86 -9.56
CA ALA A 229 1.59 19.30 -9.43
C ALA A 229 2.75 19.67 -8.48
N LEU A 230 3.22 18.75 -7.61
CA LEU A 230 4.43 18.95 -6.79
C LEU A 230 5.71 18.88 -7.63
N PHE A 231 5.67 18.17 -8.75
CA PHE A 231 6.81 18.02 -9.66
C PHE A 231 6.91 19.14 -10.69
N VAL A 232 5.84 19.90 -10.92
CA VAL A 232 5.79 21.02 -11.89
C VAL A 232 6.27 22.34 -11.29
N GLY A 233 6.37 22.48 -9.97
CA GLY A 233 6.63 23.74 -9.26
C GLY A 233 8.09 24.15 -9.08
N ALA A 234 9.06 23.30 -9.39
CA ALA A 234 10.48 23.58 -9.21
C ALA A 234 11.23 23.63 -10.55
N GLY A 235 10.84 24.61 -11.42
CA GLY A 235 11.59 24.91 -12.66
C GLY A 235 11.30 24.00 -13.83
N GLY A 236 10.18 24.22 -14.47
CA GLY A 236 9.89 24.21 -15.91
C GLY A 236 10.49 23.18 -16.86
N ALA A 237 10.88 22.00 -16.43
CA ALA A 237 11.12 20.87 -17.33
C ALA A 237 10.77 19.60 -16.55
N LEU A 238 9.92 18.74 -17.14
CA LEU A 238 9.86 17.33 -16.78
C LEU A 238 11.25 16.76 -17.09
N GLU A 239 12.14 16.74 -16.09
CA GLU A 239 13.23 15.77 -16.14
C GLU A 239 12.52 14.40 -16.16
N PRO A 240 12.69 13.61 -17.26
CA PRO A 240 12.21 12.25 -17.25
C PRO A 240 12.86 11.59 -16.03
N TYR A 241 12.05 10.90 -15.23
CA TYR A 241 12.50 10.00 -14.18
C TYR A 241 13.74 9.29 -14.73
N ALA A 242 14.92 9.62 -14.19
CA ALA A 242 16.13 8.98 -14.63
C ALA A 242 15.92 7.50 -14.35
N GLU A 243 15.64 6.75 -15.42
CA GLU A 243 15.70 5.30 -15.40
C GLU A 243 17.08 4.99 -14.83
N GLN A 244 17.12 4.56 -13.58
CA GLN A 244 18.25 3.77 -13.12
C GLN A 244 18.26 2.58 -14.08
N LYS A 245 19.10 2.68 -15.11
CA LYS A 245 19.33 1.60 -16.05
C LYS A 245 19.77 0.40 -15.20
N ILE A 246 18.82 -0.47 -14.94
CA ILE A 246 19.14 -1.85 -14.58
C ILE A 246 19.92 -2.36 -15.78
N THR A 247 21.23 -2.42 -15.66
CA THR A 247 22.08 -2.96 -16.73
C THR A 247 21.72 -4.43 -16.88
N ALA A 248 21.76 -4.92 -18.12
CA ALA A 248 21.41 -6.30 -18.47
C ALA A 248 22.25 -7.38 -17.72
N ALA A 249 23.16 -6.98 -16.83
CA ALA A 249 23.90 -7.82 -15.91
C ALA A 249 23.16 -8.14 -14.60
N GLU A 250 22.01 -7.51 -14.33
CA GLU A 250 21.22 -7.70 -13.10
C GLU A 250 20.01 -8.63 -13.30
N VAL A 251 19.88 -9.25 -14.49
CA VAL A 251 18.79 -10.19 -14.85
C VAL A 251 19.40 -11.52 -15.32
N GLN A 252 20.27 -12.12 -14.55
CA GLN A 252 20.64 -13.54 -14.72
C GLN A 252 20.54 -14.29 -13.41
#